data_a21f3b2f7b22e61809f239b125f67f0b
#
_entry.id   a21f3b2f7b22e61809f239b125f67f0b
#
_cell.length_a   1.000
_cell.length_b   1.000
_cell.length_c   1.000
_cell.angle_alpha   90.00
_cell.angle_beta   90.00
_cell.angle_gamma   90.00
#
_symmetry.space_group_name_H-M   'P 1'
#
loop_
_entity.id
_entity.type
_entity.pdbx_description
1 polymer ?
#
loop_
_entity_poly.entity_id
_entity_poly.type
_entity_poly.pdbx_seq_one_letter_code
_entity_poly.pdbx_strand_id
1 'polypeptide(L)'
;MAVETTHVAYSRMAVTDVPLTLAVAVALALMVSGRIELAGLAAGIAMSFKYPGIFLLVPLVVAGWRKWRRLAIGLVAAAVAFCATSPYFVVHLSSAVGDAWRVQQDARHGWLGFENDHAAPIAFAGRLWDGFGPALLIAVAGLVVAFVRRTRADLVLGVFVVVYFADLLTLHSHFDRYLLPIVPALGALAGRLRALAPVTFLLLVVPLTWDVRDARDLTRTDARVVAHRWVERHLPRGATLAADSSTPDFGGYRVLGLMLPRPGQPHDPNRDVSRLRRLGVDYVVVTGAVEDRVLAAASDYPRDVRFYESLRKQRRVYAIRPHGDVGGPWLEIYRLKRPGG
;
A
#
# COMPACT_ATOMS: atom_id res chain seq x y z
N MET A 1 10.00 2.75 -14.94
CA MET A 1 9.30 1.65 -14.23
C MET A 1 10.25 0.53 -13.83
N ALA A 2 11.11 0.01 -14.69
CA ALA A 2 12.00 -1.10 -14.35
C ALA A 2 13.02 -0.81 -13.23
N VAL A 3 13.24 0.44 -12.89
CA VAL A 3 14.17 0.93 -11.85
C VAL A 3 13.52 1.99 -10.96
N GLU A 4 12.20 2.01 -10.89
CA GLU A 4 11.47 2.83 -9.92
C GLU A 4 11.24 1.94 -8.70
N THR A 5 11.85 2.31 -7.60
CA THR A 5 12.03 1.46 -6.41
C THR A 5 10.71 0.95 -5.83
N THR A 6 9.69 1.80 -5.77
CA THR A 6 8.38 1.40 -5.26
C THR A 6 7.74 0.35 -6.18
N HIS A 7 7.79 0.54 -7.50
CA HIS A 7 7.24 -0.42 -8.46
C HIS A 7 7.98 -1.77 -8.39
N VAL A 8 9.31 -1.74 -8.31
CA VAL A 8 10.14 -2.96 -8.17
C VAL A 8 9.79 -3.69 -6.87
N ALA A 9 9.68 -2.98 -5.74
CA ALA A 9 9.35 -3.55 -4.45
C ALA A 9 7.97 -4.24 -4.45
N TYR A 10 6.93 -3.56 -4.96
CA TYR A 10 5.56 -4.10 -4.95
C TYR A 10 5.29 -5.12 -6.05
N SER A 11 6.09 -5.17 -7.13
CA SER A 11 5.96 -6.21 -8.16
C SER A 11 6.21 -7.64 -7.64
N ARG A 12 6.81 -7.75 -6.46
CA ARG A 12 7.08 -9.02 -5.77
C ARG A 12 6.05 -9.36 -4.70
N MET A 13 5.08 -8.49 -4.49
CA MET A 13 4.03 -8.64 -3.47
C MET A 13 2.68 -8.91 -4.13
N ALA A 14 1.84 -9.70 -3.49
CA ALA A 14 0.46 -9.93 -3.92
C ALA A 14 -0.43 -8.75 -3.55
N VAL A 15 -0.23 -7.60 -4.21
CA VAL A 15 -1.01 -6.37 -4.02
C VAL A 15 -1.76 -5.98 -5.28
N THR A 16 -2.94 -5.40 -5.13
CA THR A 16 -3.80 -4.98 -6.25
C THR A 16 -3.29 -3.75 -6.99
N ASP A 17 -2.34 -3.03 -6.41
CA ASP A 17 -1.79 -1.78 -6.98
C ASP A 17 -0.98 -2.03 -8.26
N VAL A 18 -0.27 -3.16 -8.36
CA VAL A 18 0.54 -3.50 -9.55
C VAL A 18 -0.35 -3.84 -10.76
N PRO A 19 -1.34 -4.74 -10.69
CA PRO A 19 -2.26 -4.97 -11.80
C PRO A 19 -3.09 -3.73 -12.14
N LEU A 20 -3.49 -2.92 -11.15
CA LEU A 20 -4.10 -1.61 -11.41
C LEU A 20 -3.18 -0.74 -12.27
N THR A 21 -1.89 -0.62 -11.89
CA THR A 21 -0.91 0.19 -12.61
C THR A 21 -0.76 -0.26 -14.07
N LEU A 22 -0.74 -1.57 -14.33
CA LEU A 22 -0.71 -2.11 -15.69
C LEU A 22 -1.97 -1.71 -16.46
N ALA A 23 -3.15 -1.89 -15.88
CA ALA A 23 -4.42 -1.54 -16.52
C ALA A 23 -4.51 -0.03 -16.81
N VAL A 24 -4.04 0.82 -15.89
CA VAL A 24 -3.90 2.28 -16.08
C VAL A 24 -2.98 2.59 -17.25
N ALA A 25 -1.80 1.98 -17.31
CA ALA A 25 -0.85 2.20 -18.40
C ALA A 25 -1.45 1.82 -19.76
N VAL A 26 -2.15 0.69 -19.84
CA VAL A 26 -2.86 0.24 -21.05
C VAL A 26 -3.97 1.21 -21.43
N ALA A 27 -4.81 1.62 -20.49
CA ALA A 27 -5.90 2.57 -20.74
C ALA A 27 -5.36 3.91 -21.28
N LEU A 28 -4.34 4.48 -20.64
CA LEU A 28 -3.69 5.72 -21.08
C LEU A 28 -3.06 5.59 -22.47
N ALA A 29 -2.37 4.49 -22.76
CA ALA A 29 -1.80 4.22 -24.07
C ALA A 29 -2.87 4.15 -25.17
N LEU A 30 -4.00 3.50 -24.89
CA LEU A 30 -5.15 3.45 -25.80
C LEU A 30 -5.81 4.82 -26.01
N MET A 31 -5.93 5.64 -24.95
CA MET A 31 -6.42 7.01 -25.04
C MET A 31 -5.52 7.88 -25.94
N VAL A 32 -4.22 7.82 -25.71
CA VAL A 32 -3.21 8.55 -26.50
C VAL A 32 -3.25 8.10 -27.97
N SER A 33 -3.41 6.81 -28.21
CA SER A 33 -3.52 6.24 -29.59
C SER A 33 -4.89 6.48 -30.24
N GLY A 34 -5.84 7.12 -29.53
CA GLY A 34 -7.16 7.44 -30.07
C GLY A 34 -8.15 6.29 -30.14
N ARG A 35 -7.86 5.17 -29.48
CA ARG A 35 -8.73 3.98 -29.39
C ARG A 35 -9.65 4.09 -28.17
N ILE A 36 -10.60 5.04 -28.23
CA ILE A 36 -11.40 5.49 -27.07
C ILE A 36 -12.26 4.37 -26.50
N GLU A 37 -12.85 3.55 -27.35
CA GLU A 37 -13.75 2.45 -26.96
C GLU A 37 -12.96 1.38 -26.16
N LEU A 38 -11.79 0.99 -26.65
CA LEU A 38 -10.90 0.05 -25.97
C LEU A 38 -10.30 0.64 -24.68
N ALA A 39 -10.04 1.96 -24.70
CA ALA A 39 -9.58 2.66 -23.51
C ALA A 39 -10.65 2.65 -22.40
N GLY A 40 -11.93 2.78 -22.77
CA GLY A 40 -13.05 2.61 -21.85
C GLY A 40 -13.08 1.21 -21.24
N LEU A 41 -12.99 0.17 -22.09
CA LEU A 41 -12.92 -1.23 -21.62
C LEU A 41 -11.78 -1.42 -20.59
N ALA A 42 -10.56 -0.94 -20.92
CA ALA A 42 -9.41 -1.03 -20.04
C ALA A 42 -9.61 -0.24 -18.72
N ALA A 43 -10.28 0.92 -18.77
CA ALA A 43 -10.61 1.70 -17.58
C ALA A 43 -11.60 0.95 -16.66
N GLY A 44 -12.61 0.29 -17.22
CA GLY A 44 -13.52 -0.56 -16.44
C GLY A 44 -12.83 -1.74 -15.76
N ILE A 45 -11.91 -2.40 -16.45
CA ILE A 45 -11.08 -3.44 -15.86
C ILE A 45 -10.17 -2.87 -14.76
N ALA A 46 -9.59 -1.68 -14.95
CA ALA A 46 -8.78 -1.03 -13.93
C ALA A 46 -9.58 -0.75 -12.64
N MET A 47 -10.83 -0.30 -12.76
CA MET A 47 -11.74 -0.09 -11.63
C MET A 47 -12.01 -1.39 -10.84
N SER A 48 -11.99 -2.55 -11.48
CA SER A 48 -12.20 -3.85 -10.83
C SER A 48 -10.98 -4.30 -10.01
N PHE A 49 -9.77 -3.90 -10.38
CA PHE A 49 -8.60 -4.14 -9.55
C PHE A 49 -8.61 -3.29 -8.28
N LYS A 50 -9.01 -2.03 -8.42
CA LYS A 50 -9.11 -1.10 -7.28
C LYS A 50 -9.92 0.15 -7.67
N TYR A 51 -10.80 0.62 -6.80
CA TYR A 51 -11.70 1.75 -7.08
C TYR A 51 -11.03 3.02 -7.62
N PRO A 52 -9.77 3.41 -7.24
CA PRO A 52 -9.10 4.54 -7.85
C PRO A 52 -8.90 4.46 -9.37
N GLY A 53 -9.10 3.29 -9.99
CA GLY A 53 -9.23 3.17 -11.45
C GLY A 53 -10.31 4.06 -12.07
N ILE A 54 -11.30 4.52 -11.28
CA ILE A 54 -12.34 5.46 -11.71
C ILE A 54 -11.79 6.79 -12.22
N PHE A 55 -10.63 7.22 -11.71
CA PHE A 55 -10.00 8.46 -12.15
C PHE A 55 -9.57 8.43 -13.63
N LEU A 56 -9.50 7.26 -14.26
CA LEU A 56 -9.29 7.13 -15.71
C LEU A 56 -10.46 7.68 -16.55
N LEU A 57 -11.64 7.82 -15.97
CA LEU A 57 -12.79 8.37 -16.70
C LEU A 57 -12.56 9.86 -17.07
N VAL A 58 -11.80 10.61 -16.25
CA VAL A 58 -11.52 12.03 -16.54
C VAL A 58 -10.63 12.18 -17.78
N PRO A 59 -9.43 11.55 -17.87
CA PRO A 59 -8.64 11.61 -19.10
C PRO A 59 -9.33 10.92 -20.30
N LEU A 60 -10.24 9.95 -20.08
CA LEU A 60 -11.06 9.37 -21.16
C LEU A 60 -11.98 10.43 -21.78
N VAL A 61 -12.62 11.27 -20.96
CA VAL A 61 -13.41 12.41 -21.43
C VAL A 61 -12.54 13.38 -22.22
N VAL A 62 -11.36 13.75 -21.70
CA VAL A 62 -10.40 14.62 -22.39
C VAL A 62 -9.98 14.02 -23.75
N ALA A 63 -9.71 12.72 -23.78
CA ALA A 63 -9.33 12.01 -25.00
C ALA A 63 -10.47 11.94 -26.04
N GLY A 64 -11.73 11.80 -25.57
CA GLY A 64 -12.92 11.62 -26.40
C GLY A 64 -13.69 12.89 -26.70
N TRP A 65 -13.37 14.03 -26.11
CA TRP A 65 -14.13 15.28 -26.13
C TRP A 65 -14.72 15.66 -27.49
N ARG A 66 -13.90 15.61 -28.56
CA ARG A 66 -14.33 15.96 -29.91
C ARG A 66 -15.02 14.81 -30.68
N LYS A 67 -15.11 13.62 -30.09
CA LYS A 67 -15.64 12.39 -30.68
C LYS A 67 -16.71 11.79 -29.76
N TRP A 68 -17.76 12.56 -29.47
CA TRP A 68 -18.75 12.25 -28.44
C TRP A 68 -19.39 10.86 -28.56
N ARG A 69 -19.64 10.37 -29.80
CA ARG A 69 -20.17 9.01 -30.02
C ARG A 69 -19.20 7.94 -29.53
N ARG A 70 -17.91 8.07 -29.87
CA ARG A 70 -16.88 7.13 -29.41
C ARG A 70 -16.65 7.23 -27.90
N LEU A 71 -16.76 8.43 -27.34
CA LEU A 71 -16.71 8.65 -25.89
C LEU A 71 -17.89 7.96 -25.20
N ALA A 72 -19.10 8.11 -25.70
CA ALA A 72 -20.28 7.44 -25.14
C ALA A 72 -20.10 5.91 -25.17
N ILE A 73 -19.64 5.35 -26.30
CA ILE A 73 -19.35 3.91 -26.41
C ILE A 73 -18.25 3.52 -25.41
N GLY A 74 -17.18 4.32 -25.27
CA GLY A 74 -16.11 4.07 -24.31
C GLY A 74 -16.57 4.08 -22.86
N LEU A 75 -17.46 5.01 -22.47
CA LEU A 75 -18.04 5.06 -21.13
C LEU A 75 -18.95 3.84 -20.86
N VAL A 76 -19.76 3.45 -21.85
CA VAL A 76 -20.59 2.22 -21.75
C VAL A 76 -19.67 1.00 -21.66
N ALA A 77 -18.61 0.93 -22.47
CA ALA A 77 -17.64 -0.17 -22.40
C ALA A 77 -16.96 -0.24 -21.03
N ALA A 78 -16.65 0.90 -20.41
CA ALA A 78 -16.09 0.93 -19.06
C ALA A 78 -17.07 0.37 -18.02
N ALA A 79 -18.35 0.79 -18.08
CA ALA A 79 -19.38 0.28 -17.18
C ALA A 79 -19.60 -1.22 -17.37
N VAL A 80 -19.72 -1.69 -18.62
CA VAL A 80 -19.92 -3.12 -18.93
C VAL A 80 -18.72 -3.94 -18.46
N ALA A 81 -17.50 -3.49 -18.73
CA ALA A 81 -16.28 -4.18 -18.30
C ALA A 81 -16.21 -4.29 -16.78
N PHE A 82 -16.48 -3.19 -16.06
CA PHE A 82 -16.51 -3.19 -14.59
C PHE A 82 -17.56 -4.16 -14.05
N CYS A 83 -18.79 -4.10 -14.56
CA CYS A 83 -19.87 -5.00 -14.13
C CYS A 83 -19.55 -6.47 -14.42
N ALA A 84 -18.96 -6.77 -15.58
CA ALA A 84 -18.60 -8.13 -15.97
C ALA A 84 -17.47 -8.71 -15.12
N THR A 85 -16.50 -7.87 -14.72
CA THR A 85 -15.33 -8.31 -13.94
C THR A 85 -15.52 -8.16 -12.42
N SER A 86 -16.60 -7.47 -11.99
CA SER A 86 -16.99 -7.30 -10.59
C SER A 86 -18.45 -7.65 -10.36
N PRO A 87 -18.91 -8.88 -10.67
CA PRO A 87 -20.33 -9.26 -10.61
C PRO A 87 -20.92 -9.10 -9.21
N TYR A 88 -20.15 -9.37 -8.17
CA TYR A 88 -20.57 -9.17 -6.78
C TYR A 88 -20.96 -7.72 -6.49
N PHE A 89 -20.25 -6.75 -7.06
CA PHE A 89 -20.58 -5.32 -6.91
C PHE A 89 -21.98 -5.02 -7.44
N VAL A 90 -22.38 -5.65 -8.55
CA VAL A 90 -23.71 -5.45 -9.17
C VAL A 90 -24.80 -6.11 -8.35
N VAL A 91 -24.57 -7.35 -7.90
CA VAL A 91 -25.55 -8.14 -7.13
C VAL A 91 -25.80 -7.55 -5.73
N HIS A 92 -24.77 -7.01 -5.10
CA HIS A 92 -24.81 -6.45 -3.74
C HIS A 92 -24.46 -4.96 -3.72
N LEU A 93 -25.04 -4.17 -4.62
CA LEU A 93 -24.65 -2.78 -4.88
C LEU A 93 -24.62 -1.91 -3.61
N SER A 94 -25.64 -1.99 -2.76
CA SER A 94 -25.72 -1.19 -1.52
C SER A 94 -24.59 -1.50 -0.55
N SER A 95 -24.30 -2.78 -0.32
CA SER A 95 -23.21 -3.22 0.54
C SER A 95 -21.85 -2.87 -0.06
N ALA A 96 -21.66 -3.11 -1.36
CA ALA A 96 -20.41 -2.86 -2.07
C ALA A 96 -20.06 -1.36 -2.10
N VAL A 97 -21.03 -0.49 -2.35
CA VAL A 97 -20.83 0.97 -2.26
C VAL A 97 -20.53 1.40 -0.83
N GLY A 98 -21.26 0.85 0.16
CA GLY A 98 -21.01 1.12 1.57
C GLY A 98 -19.59 0.70 2.01
N ASP A 99 -19.13 -0.47 1.56
CA ASP A 99 -17.79 -0.98 1.87
C ASP A 99 -16.70 -0.14 1.18
N ALA A 100 -16.90 0.21 -0.09
CA ALA A 100 -15.98 1.09 -0.82
C ALA A 100 -15.84 2.47 -0.14
N TRP A 101 -16.97 3.03 0.30
CA TRP A 101 -16.99 4.29 1.04
C TRP A 101 -16.26 4.17 2.39
N ARG A 102 -16.50 3.09 3.13
CA ARG A 102 -15.83 2.82 4.41
C ARG A 102 -14.33 2.73 4.25
N VAL A 103 -13.85 1.97 3.24
CA VAL A 103 -12.41 1.85 2.94
C VAL A 103 -11.81 3.22 2.61
N GLN A 104 -12.52 4.07 1.87
CA GLN A 104 -12.06 5.41 1.54
C GLN A 104 -12.02 6.32 2.80
N GLN A 105 -13.01 6.20 3.68
CA GLN A 105 -12.99 6.93 4.95
C GLN A 105 -11.86 6.46 5.87
N ASP A 106 -11.61 5.16 5.97
CA ASP A 106 -10.48 4.62 6.74
C ASP A 106 -9.14 5.19 6.23
N ALA A 107 -8.95 5.28 4.92
CA ALA A 107 -7.75 5.87 4.33
C ALA A 107 -7.63 7.38 4.61
N ARG A 108 -8.77 8.09 4.71
CA ARG A 108 -8.82 9.51 5.08
C ARG A 108 -8.59 9.75 6.58
N HIS A 109 -9.03 8.85 7.44
CA HIS A 109 -8.78 8.97 8.88
C HIS A 109 -7.33 8.69 9.27
N GLY A 110 -6.59 7.97 8.41
CA GLY A 110 -5.20 7.61 8.64
C GLY A 110 -4.99 6.14 8.99
N TRP A 111 -3.75 5.77 9.19
CA TRP A 111 -3.33 4.41 9.49
C TRP A 111 -2.14 4.43 10.42
N LEU A 112 -2.01 3.41 11.29
CA LEU A 112 -0.88 3.30 12.21
C LEU A 112 0.45 3.44 11.48
N GLY A 113 1.26 4.40 11.93
CA GLY A 113 2.60 4.69 11.41
C GLY A 113 2.67 5.89 10.46
N PHE A 114 1.54 6.62 10.26
CA PHE A 114 1.51 7.87 9.49
C PHE A 114 1.14 9.09 10.35
N GLU A 115 0.95 8.91 11.67
CA GLU A 115 0.53 9.97 12.60
C GLU A 115 1.54 11.13 12.64
N ASN A 116 2.83 10.81 12.48
CA ASN A 116 3.92 11.79 12.51
C ASN A 116 4.37 12.22 11.11
N ASP A 117 3.67 11.80 10.04
CA ASP A 117 3.99 12.21 8.69
C ASP A 117 3.70 13.70 8.50
N HIS A 118 4.48 14.32 7.61
CA HIS A 118 4.18 15.67 7.15
C HIS A 118 2.83 15.73 6.42
N ALA A 119 2.33 16.95 6.16
CA ALA A 119 1.14 17.16 5.35
C ALA A 119 1.24 16.37 4.02
N ALA A 120 0.11 15.85 3.54
CA ALA A 120 0.02 14.94 2.40
C ALA A 120 0.86 15.36 1.16
N PRO A 121 0.93 16.66 0.76
CA PRO A 121 1.77 17.08 -0.38
C PRO A 121 3.25 16.76 -0.16
N ILE A 122 3.76 17.01 1.06
CA ILE A 122 5.18 16.80 1.39
C ILE A 122 5.45 15.30 1.54
N ALA A 123 4.56 14.57 2.22
CA ALA A 123 4.67 13.13 2.41
C ALA A 123 4.72 12.40 1.05
N PHE A 124 3.77 12.67 0.14
CA PHE A 124 3.76 12.04 -1.18
C PHE A 124 4.90 12.51 -2.09
N ALA A 125 5.34 13.77 -2.00
CA ALA A 125 6.54 14.23 -2.72
C ALA A 125 7.79 13.47 -2.25
N GLY A 126 7.93 13.24 -0.94
CA GLY A 126 9.00 12.40 -0.38
C GLY A 126 8.95 10.97 -0.90
N ARG A 127 7.77 10.32 -0.89
CA ARG A 127 7.59 8.96 -1.44
C ARG A 127 7.91 8.87 -2.93
N LEU A 128 7.55 9.90 -3.72
CA LEU A 128 7.94 9.96 -5.14
C LEU A 128 9.47 10.11 -5.29
N TRP A 129 10.10 10.89 -4.41
CA TRP A 129 11.55 11.00 -4.41
C TRP A 129 12.22 9.68 -4.06
N ASP A 130 11.71 8.96 -3.07
CA ASP A 130 12.21 7.64 -2.68
C ASP A 130 12.06 6.61 -3.83
N GLY A 131 11.02 6.74 -4.66
CA GLY A 131 10.80 5.87 -5.81
C GLY A 131 11.64 6.21 -7.04
N PHE A 132 11.70 7.48 -7.42
CA PHE A 132 12.35 7.94 -8.66
C PHE A 132 13.79 8.45 -8.45
N GLY A 133 14.14 8.79 -7.21
CA GLY A 133 15.38 9.53 -6.95
C GLY A 133 15.42 10.85 -7.70
N PRO A 134 16.61 11.32 -8.09
CA PRO A 134 16.79 12.59 -8.82
C PRO A 134 16.10 12.62 -10.20
N ALA A 135 15.75 11.46 -10.78
CA ALA A 135 15.01 11.38 -12.04
C ALA A 135 13.58 11.96 -11.93
N LEU A 136 13.05 12.10 -10.70
CA LEU A 136 11.79 12.80 -10.45
C LEU A 136 11.78 14.23 -11.03
N LEU A 137 12.89 14.94 -10.97
CA LEU A 137 13.00 16.30 -11.51
C LEU A 137 12.71 16.33 -13.01
N ILE A 138 13.17 15.33 -13.77
CA ILE A 138 12.88 15.20 -15.20
C ILE A 138 11.40 14.88 -15.43
N ALA A 139 10.80 14.02 -14.58
CA ALA A 139 9.39 13.67 -14.68
C ALA A 139 8.49 14.91 -14.42
N VAL A 140 8.82 15.70 -13.41
CA VAL A 140 8.13 16.96 -13.08
C VAL A 140 8.30 17.98 -14.21
N ALA A 141 9.51 18.15 -14.74
CA ALA A 141 9.76 19.03 -15.88
C ALA A 141 8.95 18.57 -17.12
N GLY A 142 8.86 17.26 -17.36
CA GLY A 142 8.02 16.67 -18.40
C GLY A 142 6.54 17.00 -18.23
N LEU A 143 6.04 16.94 -16.99
CA LEU A 143 4.65 17.30 -16.65
C LEU A 143 4.39 18.81 -16.90
N VAL A 144 5.30 19.70 -16.51
CA VAL A 144 5.21 21.13 -16.78
C VAL A 144 5.18 21.39 -18.31
N VAL A 145 6.09 20.76 -19.05
CA VAL A 145 6.14 20.88 -20.51
C VAL A 145 4.83 20.38 -21.17
N ALA A 146 4.21 19.34 -20.62
CA ALA A 146 2.93 18.83 -21.10
C ALA A 146 1.81 19.89 -20.99
N PHE A 147 1.76 20.64 -19.90
CA PHE A 147 0.78 21.74 -19.73
C PHE A 147 1.08 22.96 -20.59
N VAL A 148 2.34 23.16 -20.97
CA VAL A 148 2.71 24.23 -21.93
C VAL A 148 2.36 23.82 -23.37
N ARG A 149 2.74 22.62 -23.78
CA ARG A 149 2.54 22.12 -25.15
C ARG A 149 1.09 21.77 -25.47
N ARG A 150 0.37 21.26 -24.51
CA ARG A 150 -1.07 20.89 -24.58
C ARG A 150 -1.44 20.02 -25.77
N THR A 151 -0.53 19.13 -26.20
CA THR A 151 -0.93 18.13 -27.18
C THR A 151 -1.96 17.18 -26.53
N ARG A 152 -2.75 16.48 -27.35
CA ARG A 152 -3.75 15.54 -26.83
C ARG A 152 -3.12 14.51 -25.88
N ALA A 153 -1.96 13.96 -26.23
CA ALA A 153 -1.25 12.99 -25.40
C ALA A 153 -0.80 13.63 -24.07
N ASP A 154 -0.28 14.85 -24.12
CA ASP A 154 0.17 15.58 -22.94
C ASP A 154 -1.00 15.87 -21.98
N LEU A 155 -2.15 16.30 -22.53
CA LEU A 155 -3.35 16.58 -21.73
C LEU A 155 -3.92 15.29 -21.09
N VAL A 156 -3.99 14.18 -21.83
CA VAL A 156 -4.47 12.91 -21.28
C VAL A 156 -3.60 12.45 -20.11
N LEU A 157 -2.27 12.42 -20.30
CA LEU A 157 -1.34 11.97 -19.26
C LEU A 157 -1.29 12.96 -18.08
N GLY A 158 -1.19 14.26 -18.36
CA GLY A 158 -1.11 15.30 -17.35
C GLY A 158 -2.38 15.41 -16.50
N VAL A 159 -3.55 15.36 -17.12
CA VAL A 159 -4.85 15.38 -16.41
C VAL A 159 -4.98 14.15 -15.51
N PHE A 160 -4.58 12.95 -15.99
CA PHE A 160 -4.60 11.76 -15.14
C PHE A 160 -3.73 11.95 -13.90
N VAL A 161 -2.47 12.39 -14.07
CA VAL A 161 -1.55 12.61 -12.94
C VAL A 161 -2.15 13.62 -11.95
N VAL A 162 -2.67 14.75 -12.43
CA VAL A 162 -3.22 15.79 -11.56
C VAL A 162 -4.45 15.32 -10.80
N VAL A 163 -5.42 14.70 -11.49
CA VAL A 163 -6.68 14.27 -10.86
C VAL A 163 -6.41 13.14 -9.85
N TYR A 164 -5.58 12.18 -10.23
CA TYR A 164 -5.23 11.07 -9.33
C TYR A 164 -4.45 11.58 -8.10
N PHE A 165 -3.46 12.46 -8.32
CA PHE A 165 -2.68 13.03 -7.23
C PHE A 165 -3.53 13.91 -6.30
N ALA A 166 -4.49 14.66 -6.86
CA ALA A 166 -5.42 15.46 -6.06
C ALA A 166 -6.26 14.63 -5.10
N ASP A 167 -6.68 13.41 -5.49
CA ASP A 167 -7.33 12.48 -4.56
C ASP A 167 -6.39 12.04 -3.44
N LEU A 168 -5.13 11.70 -3.78
CA LEU A 168 -4.15 11.31 -2.77
C LEU A 168 -3.93 12.39 -1.71
N LEU A 169 -4.01 13.67 -2.07
CA LEU A 169 -3.88 14.78 -1.12
C LEU A 169 -4.99 14.84 -0.06
N THR A 170 -6.08 14.10 -0.26
CA THR A 170 -7.19 14.00 0.71
C THR A 170 -6.97 12.89 1.73
N LEU A 171 -5.93 12.07 1.58
CA LEU A 171 -5.66 10.92 2.43
C LEU A 171 -4.71 11.30 3.58
N HIS A 172 -4.88 10.65 4.72
CA HIS A 172 -3.93 10.68 5.84
C HIS A 172 -3.15 9.37 5.97
N SER A 173 -3.40 8.42 5.07
CA SER A 173 -2.63 7.18 4.93
C SER A 173 -1.69 7.29 3.73
N HIS A 174 -0.45 7.73 3.95
CA HIS A 174 0.48 8.07 2.89
C HIS A 174 1.28 6.86 2.40
N PHE A 175 0.60 5.77 2.02
CA PHE A 175 1.29 4.60 1.47
C PHE A 175 1.92 4.93 0.11
N ASP A 176 3.20 4.61 -0.04
CA ASP A 176 3.98 4.77 -1.28
C ASP A 176 3.35 4.04 -2.47
N ARG A 177 2.81 2.83 -2.27
CA ARG A 177 2.10 2.05 -3.31
C ARG A 177 0.93 2.77 -3.95
N TYR A 178 0.33 3.76 -3.27
CA TYR A 178 -0.76 4.55 -3.85
C TYR A 178 -0.29 5.43 -5.01
N LEU A 179 1.02 5.68 -5.13
CA LEU A 179 1.62 6.43 -6.23
C LEU A 179 1.87 5.59 -7.48
N LEU A 180 1.85 4.24 -7.37
CA LEU A 180 2.16 3.35 -8.49
C LEU A 180 1.37 3.65 -9.78
N PRO A 181 0.05 3.94 -9.74
CA PRO A 181 -0.71 4.22 -10.95
C PRO A 181 -0.24 5.44 -11.75
N ILE A 182 0.38 6.44 -11.11
CA ILE A 182 0.89 7.63 -11.83
C ILE A 182 2.30 7.44 -12.40
N VAL A 183 3.05 6.43 -11.94
CA VAL A 183 4.43 6.16 -12.37
C VAL A 183 4.55 6.01 -13.89
N PRO A 184 3.70 5.23 -14.60
CA PRO A 184 3.78 5.11 -16.06
C PRO A 184 3.55 6.44 -16.78
N ALA A 185 2.62 7.25 -16.30
CA ALA A 185 2.31 8.54 -16.88
C ALA A 185 3.48 9.52 -16.68
N LEU A 186 4.05 9.59 -15.48
CA LEU A 186 5.23 10.40 -15.20
C LEU A 186 6.43 9.97 -16.03
N GLY A 187 6.68 8.67 -16.18
CA GLY A 187 7.75 8.13 -17.03
C GLY A 187 7.55 8.50 -18.51
N ALA A 188 6.31 8.41 -19.01
CA ALA A 188 5.99 8.80 -20.39
C ALA A 188 6.15 10.30 -20.63
N LEU A 189 5.81 11.13 -19.62
CA LEU A 189 6.00 12.59 -19.68
C LEU A 189 7.48 12.97 -19.60
N ALA A 190 8.29 12.30 -18.77
CA ALA A 190 9.75 12.46 -18.77
C ALA A 190 10.36 12.18 -20.15
N GLY A 191 9.85 11.15 -20.84
CA GLY A 191 10.27 10.80 -22.21
C GLY A 191 9.99 11.88 -23.27
N ARG A 192 9.20 12.93 -22.95
CA ARG A 192 9.03 14.12 -23.84
C ARG A 192 10.30 14.96 -23.91
N LEU A 193 11.15 14.89 -22.92
CA LEU A 193 12.41 15.63 -22.82
C LEU A 193 13.56 14.79 -23.41
N ARG A 194 13.44 14.38 -24.68
CA ARG A 194 14.39 13.48 -25.35
C ARG A 194 15.84 13.95 -25.30
N ALA A 195 16.07 15.25 -25.35
CA ALA A 195 17.41 15.83 -25.23
C ALA A 195 18.06 15.55 -23.87
N LEU A 196 17.26 15.29 -22.84
CA LEU A 196 17.74 14.94 -21.49
C LEU A 196 17.85 13.42 -21.26
N ALA A 197 17.62 12.59 -22.29
CA ALA A 197 17.68 11.14 -22.14
C ALA A 197 19.00 10.63 -21.53
N PRO A 198 20.20 11.09 -21.95
CA PRO A 198 21.45 10.65 -21.31
C PRO A 198 21.52 11.02 -19.82
N VAL A 199 21.06 12.23 -19.47
CA VAL A 199 20.98 12.67 -18.06
C VAL A 199 19.99 11.83 -17.28
N THR A 200 18.82 11.53 -17.86
CA THR A 200 17.82 10.68 -17.23
C THR A 200 18.39 9.29 -16.94
N PHE A 201 19.10 8.66 -17.89
CA PHE A 201 19.76 7.38 -17.68
C PHE A 201 20.78 7.42 -16.55
N LEU A 202 21.57 8.49 -16.47
CA LEU A 202 22.55 8.66 -15.38
C LEU A 202 21.85 8.79 -14.02
N LEU A 203 20.76 9.57 -13.94
CA LEU A 203 20.02 9.77 -12.71
C LEU A 203 19.31 8.49 -12.24
N LEU A 204 18.91 7.61 -13.16
CA LEU A 204 18.28 6.32 -12.84
C LEU A 204 19.26 5.31 -12.21
N VAL A 205 20.57 5.55 -12.25
CA VAL A 205 21.54 4.73 -11.51
C VAL A 205 21.29 4.80 -10.00
N VAL A 206 20.79 5.93 -9.49
CA VAL A 206 20.54 6.10 -8.05
C VAL A 206 19.44 5.13 -7.57
N PRO A 207 18.20 5.15 -8.08
CA PRO A 207 17.19 4.19 -7.67
C PRO A 207 17.59 2.75 -7.98
N LEU A 208 18.30 2.49 -9.07
CA LEU A 208 18.82 1.16 -9.37
C LEU A 208 19.74 0.62 -8.27
N THR A 209 20.61 1.48 -7.69
CA THR A 209 21.48 1.07 -6.58
C THR A 209 20.68 0.77 -5.31
N TRP A 210 19.58 1.48 -5.07
CA TRP A 210 18.65 1.19 -3.98
C TRP A 210 17.96 -0.15 -4.18
N ASP A 211 17.42 -0.41 -5.39
CA ASP A 211 16.78 -1.68 -5.74
C ASP A 211 17.72 -2.88 -5.56
N VAL A 212 18.99 -2.73 -5.95
CA VAL A 212 19.99 -3.81 -5.75
C VAL A 212 20.26 -4.07 -4.27
N ARG A 213 20.27 -3.03 -3.43
CA ARG A 213 20.43 -3.20 -1.97
C ARG A 213 19.20 -3.90 -1.38
N ASP A 214 18.01 -3.44 -1.71
CA ASP A 214 16.75 -4.03 -1.24
C ASP A 214 16.60 -5.48 -1.71
N ALA A 215 17.01 -5.78 -2.95
CA ALA A 215 17.02 -7.15 -3.46
C ALA A 215 17.96 -8.08 -2.65
N ARG A 216 19.12 -7.57 -2.19
CA ARG A 216 20.00 -8.32 -1.31
C ARG A 216 19.37 -8.55 0.07
N ASP A 217 18.68 -7.55 0.61
CA ASP A 217 17.99 -7.69 1.91
C ASP A 217 16.88 -8.73 1.87
N LEU A 218 16.25 -8.95 0.73
CA LEU A 218 15.24 -10.01 0.53
C LEU A 218 15.81 -11.43 0.49
N THR A 219 17.13 -11.60 0.32
CA THR A 219 17.74 -12.94 0.42
C THR A 219 17.89 -13.41 1.86
N ARG A 220 17.70 -12.50 2.84
CA ARG A 220 17.75 -12.82 4.26
C ARG A 220 16.52 -13.64 4.68
N THR A 221 16.71 -14.56 5.60
CA THR A 221 15.59 -15.31 6.20
C THR A 221 14.73 -14.37 7.04
N ASP A 222 13.43 -14.30 6.77
CA ASP A 222 12.52 -13.46 7.55
C ASP A 222 12.44 -13.94 9.01
N ALA A 223 12.57 -13.01 9.95
CA ALA A 223 12.49 -13.28 11.38
C ALA A 223 11.18 -13.99 11.78
N ARG A 224 10.10 -13.73 11.03
CA ARG A 224 8.81 -14.41 11.23
C ARG A 224 8.89 -15.90 10.96
N VAL A 225 9.64 -16.33 9.94
CA VAL A 225 9.86 -17.75 9.62
C VAL A 225 10.67 -18.42 10.73
N VAL A 226 11.69 -17.72 11.24
CA VAL A 226 12.50 -18.25 12.34
C VAL A 226 11.68 -18.36 13.62
N ALA A 227 10.87 -17.33 13.94
CA ALA A 227 9.97 -17.35 15.10
C ALA A 227 8.91 -18.46 15.00
N HIS A 228 8.31 -18.67 13.81
CA HIS A 228 7.37 -19.76 13.58
C HIS A 228 7.98 -21.12 13.90
N ARG A 229 9.17 -21.43 13.35
CA ARG A 229 9.89 -22.69 13.62
C ARG A 229 10.24 -22.86 15.11
N TRP A 230 10.56 -21.74 15.79
CA TRP A 230 10.83 -21.80 17.23
C TRP A 230 9.57 -22.15 18.02
N VAL A 231 8.42 -21.54 17.69
CA VAL A 231 7.12 -21.83 18.32
C VAL A 231 6.76 -23.30 18.17
N GLU A 232 6.86 -23.85 16.96
CA GLU A 232 6.55 -25.26 16.70
C GLU A 232 7.41 -26.25 17.51
N ARG A 233 8.65 -25.88 17.80
CA ARG A 233 9.60 -26.76 18.51
C ARG A 233 9.53 -26.64 20.04
N HIS A 234 9.14 -25.49 20.57
CA HIS A 234 9.32 -25.17 21.99
C HIS A 234 8.01 -24.93 22.74
N LEU A 235 6.92 -24.57 22.05
CA LEU A 235 5.66 -24.37 22.73
C LEU A 235 4.83 -25.67 22.77
N PRO A 236 4.10 -25.94 23.87
CA PRO A 236 3.22 -27.11 23.96
C PRO A 236 2.14 -27.05 22.87
N ARG A 237 1.87 -28.19 22.22
CA ARG A 237 0.73 -28.29 21.29
C ARG A 237 -0.57 -28.05 22.09
N GLY A 238 -1.45 -27.22 21.55
CA GLY A 238 -2.70 -26.83 22.22
C GLY A 238 -2.58 -25.57 23.10
N ALA A 239 -1.39 -24.96 23.21
CA ALA A 239 -1.26 -23.65 23.82
C ALA A 239 -2.10 -22.60 23.06
N THR A 240 -2.67 -21.66 23.80
CA THR A 240 -3.40 -20.52 23.22
C THR A 240 -2.47 -19.33 23.11
N LEU A 241 -2.34 -18.79 21.90
CA LEU A 241 -1.52 -17.61 21.60
C LEU A 241 -2.40 -16.37 21.41
N ALA A 242 -1.95 -15.21 21.84
CA ALA A 242 -2.40 -13.93 21.31
C ALA A 242 -1.29 -13.36 20.42
N ALA A 243 -1.63 -12.83 19.27
CA ALA A 243 -0.65 -12.42 18.28
C ALA A 243 -0.98 -11.05 17.68
N ASP A 244 0.03 -10.18 17.62
CA ASP A 244 -0.05 -8.91 16.88
C ASP A 244 -0.23 -9.17 15.37
N SER A 245 -0.77 -8.17 14.67
CA SER A 245 -0.71 -8.14 13.21
C SER A 245 0.73 -8.24 12.71
N SER A 246 0.93 -8.77 11.51
CA SER A 246 2.27 -9.00 10.92
C SER A 246 3.13 -10.05 11.63
N THR A 247 2.56 -10.87 12.51
CA THR A 247 3.18 -12.12 12.97
C THR A 247 2.99 -13.23 11.92
N PRO A 248 3.78 -14.33 11.97
CA PRO A 248 3.51 -15.47 11.12
C PRO A 248 2.18 -16.15 11.49
N ASP A 249 1.63 -16.90 10.55
CA ASP A 249 0.55 -17.84 10.89
C ASP A 249 1.12 -18.97 11.76
N PHE A 250 0.44 -19.25 12.87
CA PHE A 250 0.81 -20.32 13.79
C PHE A 250 -0.17 -21.50 13.65
N GLY A 251 -0.15 -22.15 12.49
CA GLY A 251 -0.96 -23.35 12.23
C GLY A 251 -0.81 -24.39 13.34
N GLY A 252 -1.93 -25.01 13.76
CA GLY A 252 -1.94 -26.01 14.86
C GLY A 252 -2.04 -25.40 16.26
N TYR A 253 -2.08 -24.09 16.40
CA TYR A 253 -2.35 -23.37 17.66
C TYR A 253 -3.67 -22.62 17.60
N ARG A 254 -4.28 -22.41 18.76
CA ARG A 254 -5.40 -21.48 18.89
C ARG A 254 -4.85 -20.06 18.99
N VAL A 255 -5.07 -19.24 17.95
CA VAL A 255 -4.54 -17.87 17.89
C VAL A 255 -5.67 -16.84 18.05
N LEU A 256 -5.54 -15.97 19.02
CA LEU A 256 -6.33 -14.77 19.20
C LEU A 256 -5.58 -13.61 18.52
N GLY A 257 -6.05 -13.17 17.35
CA GLY A 257 -5.47 -12.01 16.67
C GLY A 257 -5.78 -10.72 17.44
N LEU A 258 -4.75 -9.91 17.71
CA LEU A 258 -4.90 -8.59 18.27
C LEU A 258 -5.14 -7.60 17.15
N MET A 259 -6.20 -6.79 17.27
CA MET A 259 -6.53 -5.78 16.25
C MET A 259 -5.42 -4.74 16.16
N LEU A 260 -5.10 -4.35 14.93
CA LEU A 260 -4.14 -3.26 14.68
C LEU A 260 -4.76 -1.93 15.18
N PRO A 261 -4.07 -1.18 16.07
CA PRO A 261 -4.52 0.16 16.43
C PRO A 261 -4.63 1.04 15.19
N ARG A 262 -5.68 1.86 15.12
CA ARG A 262 -5.90 2.79 14.00
C ARG A 262 -6.55 4.07 14.49
N PRO A 263 -6.26 5.23 13.88
CA PRO A 263 -6.96 6.47 14.17
C PRO A 263 -8.47 6.31 13.97
N GLY A 264 -9.26 6.85 14.89
CA GLY A 264 -10.73 6.82 14.82
C GLY A 264 -11.39 5.45 15.08
N GLN A 265 -10.62 4.39 15.32
CA GLN A 265 -11.14 3.08 15.68
C GLN A 265 -11.13 2.83 17.20
N PRO A 266 -12.09 2.06 17.73
CA PRO A 266 -12.09 1.73 19.15
C PRO A 266 -10.86 0.88 19.50
N HIS A 267 -10.32 1.11 20.69
CA HIS A 267 -9.24 0.30 21.24
C HIS A 267 -9.66 -1.18 21.35
N ASP A 268 -8.77 -2.09 20.90
CA ASP A 268 -9.00 -3.52 21.07
C ASP A 268 -8.98 -3.91 22.56
N PRO A 269 -10.11 -4.38 23.11
CA PRO A 269 -10.17 -4.78 24.51
C PRO A 269 -9.23 -5.96 24.84
N ASN A 270 -8.78 -6.73 23.83
CA ASN A 270 -7.83 -7.82 24.00
C ASN A 270 -6.38 -7.35 24.17
N ARG A 271 -6.10 -6.06 23.98
CA ARG A 271 -4.82 -5.45 24.34
C ARG A 271 -4.77 -5.12 25.83
N ASP A 272 -5.05 -6.13 26.65
CA ASP A 272 -4.98 -6.10 28.12
C ASP A 272 -4.49 -7.45 28.65
N VAL A 273 -3.36 -7.45 29.35
CA VAL A 273 -2.72 -8.67 29.87
C VAL A 273 -3.63 -9.42 30.84
N SER A 274 -4.39 -8.69 31.66
CA SER A 274 -5.30 -9.33 32.63
C SER A 274 -6.48 -10.00 31.92
N ARG A 275 -7.01 -9.38 30.86
CA ARG A 275 -8.04 -9.96 30.02
C ARG A 275 -7.54 -11.20 29.27
N LEU A 276 -6.35 -11.11 28.66
CA LEU A 276 -5.75 -12.27 27.98
C LEU A 276 -5.58 -13.48 28.89
N ARG A 277 -5.19 -13.24 30.16
CA ARG A 277 -5.11 -14.31 31.17
C ARG A 277 -6.48 -14.93 31.46
N ARG A 278 -7.53 -14.10 31.60
CA ARG A 278 -8.91 -14.62 31.82
C ARG A 278 -9.42 -15.43 30.64
N LEU A 279 -8.99 -15.09 29.41
CA LEU A 279 -9.32 -15.83 28.19
C LEU A 279 -8.47 -17.11 28.02
N GLY A 280 -7.58 -17.41 28.96
CA GLY A 280 -6.76 -18.61 28.93
C GLY A 280 -5.61 -18.54 27.91
N VAL A 281 -5.16 -17.34 27.55
CA VAL A 281 -3.98 -17.15 26.68
C VAL A 281 -2.73 -17.50 27.46
N ASP A 282 -1.92 -18.38 26.89
CA ASP A 282 -0.66 -18.84 27.49
C ASP A 282 0.54 -17.97 27.08
N TYR A 283 0.54 -17.51 25.82
CA TYR A 283 1.65 -16.72 25.27
C TYR A 283 1.13 -15.54 24.43
N VAL A 284 1.90 -14.46 24.41
CA VAL A 284 1.65 -13.29 23.56
C VAL A 284 2.84 -13.10 22.63
N VAL A 285 2.58 -12.99 21.34
CA VAL A 285 3.57 -12.74 20.30
C VAL A 285 3.41 -11.31 19.83
N VAL A 286 4.46 -10.51 19.96
CA VAL A 286 4.49 -9.10 19.52
C VAL A 286 5.57 -8.91 18.47
N THR A 287 5.40 -7.88 17.65
CA THR A 287 6.30 -7.56 16.55
C THR A 287 6.61 -6.07 16.47
N GLY A 288 7.86 -5.74 16.13
CA GLY A 288 8.27 -4.37 15.87
C GLY A 288 7.48 -3.68 14.76
N ALA A 289 6.93 -4.45 13.83
CA ALA A 289 6.04 -3.90 12.79
C ALA A 289 4.80 -3.20 13.36
N VAL A 290 4.38 -3.51 14.59
CA VAL A 290 3.26 -2.88 15.28
C VAL A 290 3.75 -2.05 16.46
N GLU A 291 4.52 -2.65 17.38
CA GLU A 291 4.95 -2.00 18.62
C GLU A 291 5.76 -0.72 18.35
N ASP A 292 6.74 -0.74 17.42
CA ASP A 292 7.57 0.43 17.13
C ASP A 292 6.73 1.61 16.62
N ARG A 293 5.69 1.34 15.82
CA ARG A 293 4.77 2.38 15.31
C ARG A 293 3.88 2.94 16.43
N VAL A 294 3.38 2.09 17.31
CA VAL A 294 2.59 2.52 18.48
C VAL A 294 3.44 3.39 19.40
N LEU A 295 4.69 2.99 19.63
CA LEU A 295 5.60 3.78 20.48
C LEU A 295 6.02 5.11 19.83
N ALA A 296 6.15 5.14 18.49
CA ALA A 296 6.43 6.37 17.75
C ALA A 296 5.27 7.38 17.83
N ALA A 297 4.02 6.91 17.99
CA ALA A 297 2.81 7.72 18.15
C ALA A 297 2.17 7.52 19.54
N ALA A 298 2.97 7.49 20.60
CA ALA A 298 2.56 7.13 21.95
C ALA A 298 1.43 8.02 22.51
N SER A 299 1.40 9.29 22.11
CA SER A 299 0.33 10.25 22.50
C SER A 299 -1.04 9.84 21.97
N ASP A 300 -1.10 9.23 20.78
CA ASP A 300 -2.34 8.84 20.11
C ASP A 300 -2.84 7.47 20.59
N TYR A 301 -1.92 6.62 21.06
CA TYR A 301 -2.19 5.25 21.49
C TYR A 301 -1.80 4.94 22.95
N PRO A 302 -2.18 5.75 23.95
CA PRO A 302 -1.69 5.59 25.34
C PRO A 302 -2.13 4.27 26.01
N ARG A 303 -3.24 3.67 25.54
CA ARG A 303 -3.69 2.35 26.04
C ARG A 303 -2.84 1.22 25.50
N ASP A 304 -2.48 1.29 24.22
CA ASP A 304 -1.64 0.29 23.57
C ASP A 304 -0.20 0.36 24.08
N VAL A 305 0.32 1.54 24.36
CA VAL A 305 1.62 1.73 25.04
C VAL A 305 1.61 1.00 26.39
N ARG A 306 0.57 1.23 27.24
CA ARG A 306 0.44 0.54 28.54
C ARG A 306 0.34 -0.99 28.40
N PHE A 307 -0.27 -1.47 27.32
CA PHE A 307 -0.31 -2.90 27.03
C PHE A 307 1.11 -3.47 26.84
N TYR A 308 1.94 -2.85 25.99
CA TYR A 308 3.32 -3.30 25.77
C TYR A 308 4.18 -3.16 27.04
N GLU A 309 4.03 -2.07 27.80
CA GLU A 309 4.70 -1.92 29.08
C GLU A 309 4.32 -3.04 30.08
N SER A 310 3.06 -3.44 30.08
CA SER A 310 2.56 -4.53 30.93
C SER A 310 3.08 -5.89 30.46
N LEU A 311 3.26 -6.09 29.16
CA LEU A 311 3.89 -7.28 28.59
C LEU A 311 5.36 -7.40 28.97
N ARG A 312 6.11 -6.30 28.93
CA ARG A 312 7.53 -6.27 29.31
C ARG A 312 7.78 -6.70 30.77
N LYS A 313 6.76 -6.61 31.63
CA LYS A 313 6.80 -7.15 33.01
C LYS A 313 6.57 -8.66 33.07
N GLN A 314 6.19 -9.31 31.97
CA GLN A 314 6.00 -10.75 31.87
C GLN A 314 7.31 -11.45 31.51
N ARG A 315 7.36 -12.78 31.68
CA ARG A 315 8.53 -13.59 31.30
C ARG A 315 8.65 -13.66 29.79
N ARG A 316 9.66 -12.99 29.22
CA ARG A 316 10.03 -13.16 27.82
C ARG A 316 10.70 -14.52 27.65
N VAL A 317 10.14 -15.37 26.79
CA VAL A 317 10.63 -16.73 26.51
C VAL A 317 11.40 -16.82 25.21
N TYR A 318 11.18 -15.87 24.30
CA TYR A 318 11.90 -15.79 23.03
C TYR A 318 12.00 -14.35 22.54
N ALA A 319 13.10 -14.04 21.87
CA ALA A 319 13.30 -12.79 21.15
C ALA A 319 14.17 -13.03 19.91
N ILE A 320 13.82 -12.42 18.80
CA ILE A 320 14.63 -12.39 17.59
C ILE A 320 14.65 -10.95 17.04
N ARG A 321 15.82 -10.50 16.64
CA ARG A 321 16.04 -9.20 16.01
C ARG A 321 16.72 -9.39 14.66
N PRO A 322 16.46 -8.52 13.66
CA PRO A 322 17.18 -8.54 12.40
C PRO A 322 18.68 -8.43 12.67
N HIS A 323 19.44 -9.42 12.20
CA HIS A 323 20.92 -9.43 12.31
C HIS A 323 21.49 -10.46 11.34
N GLY A 324 22.60 -10.12 10.67
CA GLY A 324 23.26 -11.03 9.72
C GLY A 324 22.31 -11.50 8.62
N ASP A 325 22.07 -12.80 8.54
CA ASP A 325 21.19 -13.43 7.53
C ASP A 325 19.70 -13.41 7.90
N VAL A 326 19.33 -12.77 9.01
CA VAL A 326 17.93 -12.60 9.42
C VAL A 326 17.47 -11.19 9.11
N GLY A 327 16.39 -11.08 8.32
CA GLY A 327 15.71 -9.84 7.98
C GLY A 327 14.29 -9.77 8.57
N GLY A 328 13.52 -8.76 8.16
CA GLY A 328 12.15 -8.56 8.61
C GLY A 328 12.05 -7.86 9.98
N PRO A 329 10.84 -7.74 10.54
CA PRO A 329 10.62 -7.10 11.84
C PRO A 329 11.15 -7.98 12.97
N TRP A 330 11.57 -7.38 14.08
CA TRP A 330 11.84 -8.13 15.29
C TRP A 330 10.55 -8.72 15.88
N LEU A 331 10.67 -9.86 16.60
CA LEU A 331 9.57 -10.48 17.33
C LEU A 331 10.01 -10.86 18.74
N GLU A 332 9.06 -10.75 19.67
CA GLU A 332 9.23 -11.22 21.04
C GLU A 332 8.01 -12.05 21.45
N ILE A 333 8.24 -13.08 22.28
CA ILE A 333 7.21 -13.97 22.81
C ILE A 333 7.27 -13.93 24.33
N TYR A 334 6.14 -13.59 24.92
CA TYR A 334 5.96 -13.49 26.35
C TYR A 334 5.05 -14.59 26.86
N ARG A 335 5.44 -15.27 27.94
CA ARG A 335 4.60 -16.24 28.65
C ARG A 335 3.76 -15.52 29.69
N LEU A 336 2.45 -15.71 29.65
CA LEU A 336 1.56 -15.23 30.68
C LEU A 336 1.48 -16.25 31.82
N LYS A 337 1.59 -15.79 33.09
CA LYS A 337 1.29 -16.65 34.23
C LYS A 337 -0.23 -16.85 34.32
N ARG A 338 -0.69 -18.10 34.45
CA ARG A 338 -2.10 -18.36 34.74
C ARG A 338 -2.46 -17.82 36.12
N PRO A 339 -3.71 -17.29 36.33
CA PRO A 339 -4.18 -16.97 37.66
C PRO A 339 -4.19 -18.27 38.48
N GLY A 340 -3.32 -18.39 39.50
CA GLY A 340 -3.28 -19.55 40.40
C GLY A 340 -2.13 -20.54 40.19
N GLY A 341 -1.09 -20.15 39.40
CA GLY A 341 0.16 -20.89 39.27
C GLY A 341 1.34 -20.13 39.89
#